data_df5402cdfea706c20200830cd3aae6ef
#
_entry.id   df5402cdfea706c20200830cd3aae6ef
#
_cell.length_a   1.000
_cell.length_b   1.000
_cell.length_c   1.000
_cell.angle_alpha   90.00
_cell.angle_beta   90.00
_cell.angle_gamma   90.00
#
_symmetry.space_group_name_H-M   'P 1'
#
loop_
_entity.id
_entity.type
_entity.pdbx_description
1 polymer ?
#
loop_
_entity_poly.entity_id
_entity_poly.type
_entity_poly.pdbx_seq_one_letter_code
_entity_poly.pdbx_strand_id
1 'polypeptide(L)'
;MLRDRYQAPIIWDPTARGYRYDTDDGRFTLPGVWLTESEAFALLMANRLLQDVQPGLQQQGLAQLQARIGDLLGPQWQNEADRLRVESIGRQYVSPELFLPLVQTLFSRRQLHFLYHPTQHQSEERQVSPQRLCWYRDNWYLLAWCHGREALRLFALSRIVEPKSLDEAACECGTPELDALFANGYGIFAGADLKQAELRFDPSATPWVRDVQWHREQLQTIEPSGHIRLTFPYADQRELVRDLMRFAGEVEVLAPPSLRSAVIHAMRAGLEKHGAGEEVAQPVSQ
;
A
#
# COMPACT_ATOMS: atom_id res chain seq x y z
N MET A 1 35.42 -14.97 -11.63
CA MET A 1 34.78 -13.85 -10.90
C MET A 1 33.52 -13.32 -11.57
N LEU A 2 33.53 -12.83 -12.82
CA LEU A 2 32.30 -12.40 -13.51
C LEU A 2 31.36 -13.57 -13.84
N ARG A 3 31.93 -14.69 -14.31
CA ARG A 3 31.18 -15.90 -14.62
C ARG A 3 30.50 -16.51 -13.39
N ASP A 4 31.23 -16.59 -12.27
CA ASP A 4 30.73 -17.29 -11.07
C ASP A 4 29.82 -16.40 -10.20
N ARG A 5 30.07 -15.09 -10.17
CA ARG A 5 29.34 -14.14 -9.33
C ARG A 5 28.10 -13.56 -10.01
N TYR A 6 28.16 -13.42 -11.33
CA TYR A 6 27.10 -12.76 -12.11
C TYR A 6 26.56 -13.66 -13.22
N GLN A 7 26.96 -14.95 -13.26
CA GLN A 7 26.57 -15.90 -14.30
C GLN A 7 26.73 -15.36 -15.72
N ALA A 8 27.73 -14.49 -15.91
CA ALA A 8 28.00 -13.90 -17.20
C ALA A 8 28.30 -15.00 -18.24
N PRO A 9 27.68 -14.99 -19.43
CA PRO A 9 27.89 -15.98 -20.48
C PRO A 9 29.25 -15.76 -21.16
N ILE A 10 30.30 -16.09 -20.45
CA ILE A 10 31.69 -15.93 -20.95
C ILE A 10 32.19 -17.29 -21.41
N ILE A 11 32.53 -17.39 -22.67
CA ILE A 11 33.14 -18.56 -23.28
C ILE A 11 34.55 -18.26 -23.76
N TRP A 12 35.38 -19.33 -23.81
CA TRP A 12 36.71 -19.24 -24.39
C TRP A 12 36.59 -19.35 -25.91
N ASP A 13 37.11 -18.36 -26.66
CA ASP A 13 37.24 -18.42 -28.11
C ASP A 13 38.65 -18.85 -28.50
N PRO A 14 38.82 -20.10 -29.00
CA PRO A 14 40.11 -20.61 -29.40
C PRO A 14 40.71 -19.91 -30.62
N THR A 15 39.85 -19.29 -31.46
CA THR A 15 40.30 -18.57 -32.66
C THR A 15 40.88 -17.20 -32.31
N ALA A 16 40.18 -16.49 -31.41
CA ALA A 16 40.65 -15.21 -30.87
C ALA A 16 41.67 -15.35 -29.74
N ARG A 17 41.91 -16.58 -29.25
CA ARG A 17 42.72 -16.88 -28.05
C ARG A 17 42.39 -16.02 -26.87
N GLY A 18 41.09 -15.82 -26.61
CA GLY A 18 40.59 -14.95 -25.56
C GLY A 18 39.17 -15.33 -25.08
N TYR A 19 38.73 -14.66 -24.04
CA TYR A 19 37.36 -14.81 -23.57
C TYR A 19 36.48 -13.84 -24.32
N ARG A 20 35.29 -14.31 -24.76
CA ARG A 20 34.25 -13.46 -25.32
C ARG A 20 32.90 -13.75 -24.64
N TYR A 21 31.97 -12.83 -24.75
CA TYR A 21 30.59 -13.11 -24.38
C TYR A 21 29.94 -14.03 -25.42
N ASP A 22 29.22 -15.03 -24.95
CA ASP A 22 28.40 -15.89 -25.80
C ASP A 22 27.12 -15.13 -26.18
N THR A 23 27.12 -14.62 -27.39
CA THR A 23 25.99 -13.86 -27.96
C THR A 23 25.10 -14.74 -28.83
N ASP A 24 25.49 -16.00 -29.10
CA ASP A 24 24.79 -16.86 -30.05
C ASP A 24 23.51 -17.45 -29.48
N ASP A 25 23.35 -17.40 -28.14
CA ASP A 25 22.20 -17.96 -27.42
C ASP A 25 21.06 -16.93 -27.21
N GLY A 26 21.19 -15.71 -27.69
CA GLY A 26 20.16 -14.66 -27.64
C GLY A 26 19.70 -14.22 -26.24
N ARG A 27 20.24 -14.85 -25.19
CA ARG A 27 19.74 -14.75 -23.80
C ARG A 27 20.20 -13.51 -23.03
N PHE A 28 21.15 -12.72 -23.58
CA PHE A 28 21.79 -11.66 -22.79
C PHE A 28 22.00 -10.38 -23.60
N THR A 29 20.89 -9.71 -23.91
CA THR A 29 20.92 -8.45 -24.68
C THR A 29 20.92 -7.19 -23.83
N LEU A 30 20.92 -7.31 -22.50
CA LEU A 30 21.02 -6.15 -21.60
C LEU A 30 22.51 -5.88 -21.30
N PRO A 31 23.14 -4.84 -21.84
CA PRO A 31 24.52 -4.49 -21.51
C PRO A 31 24.67 -4.24 -20.01
N GLY A 32 25.47 -5.06 -19.33
CA GLY A 32 25.82 -4.90 -17.92
C GLY A 32 24.84 -5.48 -16.89
N VAL A 33 23.74 -6.13 -17.31
CA VAL A 33 22.82 -6.81 -16.40
C VAL A 33 22.57 -8.23 -16.91
N TRP A 34 23.00 -9.21 -16.13
CA TRP A 34 22.73 -10.62 -16.40
C TRP A 34 21.69 -11.10 -15.39
N LEU A 35 20.54 -11.51 -15.88
CA LEU A 35 19.44 -12.02 -15.09
C LEU A 35 19.28 -13.51 -15.35
N THR A 36 19.10 -14.30 -14.31
CA THR A 36 18.56 -15.65 -14.43
C THR A 36 17.09 -15.61 -14.84
N GLU A 37 16.53 -16.69 -15.35
CA GLU A 37 15.11 -16.78 -15.66
C GLU A 37 14.23 -16.40 -14.46
N SER A 38 14.59 -16.87 -13.26
CA SER A 38 13.87 -16.53 -12.01
C SER A 38 13.90 -15.05 -11.68
N GLU A 39 15.04 -14.38 -11.85
CA GLU A 39 15.18 -12.94 -11.61
C GLU A 39 14.43 -12.11 -12.64
N ALA A 40 14.50 -12.51 -13.92
CA ALA A 40 13.76 -11.85 -14.98
C ALA A 40 12.24 -12.01 -14.76
N PHE A 41 11.78 -13.22 -14.38
CA PHE A 41 10.39 -13.46 -14.02
C PHE A 41 9.97 -12.62 -12.81
N ALA A 42 10.75 -12.61 -11.72
CA ALA A 42 10.46 -11.79 -10.55
C ALA A 42 10.35 -10.29 -10.89
N LEU A 43 11.20 -9.81 -11.81
CA LEU A 43 11.15 -8.43 -12.26
C LEU A 43 9.90 -8.12 -13.11
N LEU A 44 9.48 -9.04 -13.99
CA LEU A 44 8.21 -8.93 -14.72
C LEU A 44 7.02 -8.90 -13.78
N MET A 45 7.03 -9.79 -12.77
CA MET A 45 5.98 -9.83 -11.76
C MET A 45 5.89 -8.54 -10.96
N ALA A 46 7.04 -8.06 -10.47
CA ALA A 46 7.12 -6.79 -9.74
C ALA A 46 6.61 -5.63 -10.59
N ASN A 47 6.99 -5.63 -11.88
CA ASN A 47 6.54 -4.60 -12.79
C ASN A 47 5.03 -4.68 -13.06
N ARG A 48 4.45 -5.88 -13.21
CA ARG A 48 2.99 -6.06 -13.34
C ARG A 48 2.27 -5.51 -12.11
N LEU A 49 2.73 -5.85 -10.92
CA LEU A 49 2.17 -5.32 -9.66
C LEU A 49 2.26 -3.79 -9.59
N LEU A 50 3.39 -3.21 -10.00
CA LEU A 50 3.56 -1.76 -10.03
C LEU A 50 2.63 -1.06 -11.02
N GLN A 51 2.32 -1.69 -12.17
CA GLN A 51 1.35 -1.18 -13.13
C GLN A 51 -0.04 -1.03 -12.52
N ASP A 52 -0.43 -2.03 -11.74
CA ASP A 52 -1.73 -2.05 -11.10
C ASP A 52 -1.80 -1.08 -9.90
N VAL A 53 -0.66 -0.82 -9.22
CA VAL A 53 -0.58 0.14 -8.11
C VAL A 53 -0.60 1.59 -8.60
N GLN A 54 0.13 1.91 -9.65
CA GLN A 54 0.21 3.27 -10.20
C GLN A 54 0.22 3.26 -11.73
N PRO A 55 -0.95 3.24 -12.37
CA PRO A 55 -1.06 3.38 -13.83
C PRO A 55 -0.47 4.71 -14.28
N GLY A 56 0.30 4.66 -15.35
CA GLY A 56 0.89 5.87 -15.96
C GLY A 56 2.33 6.18 -15.56
N LEU A 57 2.93 5.50 -14.56
CA LEU A 57 4.38 5.57 -14.33
C LEU A 57 5.20 5.06 -15.53
N GLN A 58 4.53 4.42 -16.49
CA GLN A 58 5.16 3.66 -17.55
C GLN A 58 5.56 4.43 -18.80
N GLN A 59 5.28 5.72 -18.87
CA GLN A 59 5.19 6.34 -20.18
C GLN A 59 6.46 6.37 -21.06
N GLN A 60 7.68 6.14 -20.58
CA GLN A 60 8.83 6.03 -21.50
C GLN A 60 9.98 5.10 -21.09
N GLY A 61 10.30 4.92 -19.81
CA GLY A 61 11.47 4.14 -19.38
C GLY A 61 11.16 2.66 -19.06
N LEU A 62 10.05 2.42 -18.36
CA LEU A 62 9.64 1.09 -17.93
C LEU A 62 9.12 0.23 -19.09
N ALA A 63 8.42 0.82 -20.06
CA ALA A 63 7.94 0.07 -21.24
C ALA A 63 9.11 -0.51 -22.07
N GLN A 64 10.21 0.23 -22.22
CA GLN A 64 11.40 -0.27 -22.89
C GLN A 64 12.08 -1.40 -22.07
N LEU A 65 12.13 -1.26 -20.75
CA LEU A 65 12.68 -2.30 -19.89
C LEU A 65 11.81 -3.57 -19.93
N GLN A 66 10.48 -3.41 -19.91
CA GLN A 66 9.53 -4.53 -20.07
C GLN A 66 9.70 -5.27 -21.38
N ALA A 67 9.78 -4.55 -22.49
CA ALA A 67 10.01 -5.14 -23.80
C ALA A 67 11.30 -5.97 -23.81
N ARG A 68 12.40 -5.41 -23.29
CA ARG A 68 13.67 -6.12 -23.20
C ARG A 68 13.62 -7.35 -22.30
N ILE A 69 12.94 -7.28 -21.16
CA ILE A 69 12.77 -8.43 -20.26
C ILE A 69 11.85 -9.48 -20.92
N GLY A 70 10.79 -9.04 -21.59
CA GLY A 70 9.92 -9.93 -22.36
C GLY A 70 10.67 -10.64 -23.49
N ASP A 71 11.54 -9.94 -24.21
CA ASP A 71 12.40 -10.51 -25.24
C ASP A 71 13.39 -11.54 -24.67
N LEU A 72 13.92 -11.29 -23.47
CA LEU A 72 14.81 -12.23 -22.75
C LEU A 72 14.10 -13.53 -22.33
N LEU A 73 12.87 -13.42 -21.85
CA LEU A 73 12.10 -14.55 -21.34
C LEU A 73 11.40 -15.35 -22.45
N GLY A 74 11.26 -14.75 -23.63
CA GLY A 74 10.56 -15.35 -24.75
C GLY A 74 9.03 -15.33 -24.65
N PRO A 75 8.33 -15.72 -25.73
CA PRO A 75 6.86 -15.59 -25.84
C PRO A 75 6.06 -16.34 -24.79
N GLN A 76 6.59 -17.46 -24.30
CA GLN A 76 5.92 -18.27 -23.27
C GLN A 76 5.70 -17.50 -21.97
N TRP A 77 6.64 -16.63 -21.60
CA TRP A 77 6.58 -15.88 -20.35
C TRP A 77 5.63 -14.67 -20.41
N GLN A 78 5.44 -14.10 -21.59
CA GLN A 78 4.43 -13.05 -21.78
C GLN A 78 3.03 -13.60 -21.50
N ASN A 79 2.73 -14.81 -21.99
CA ASN A 79 1.47 -15.50 -21.73
C ASN A 79 1.29 -15.87 -20.25
N GLU A 80 2.36 -16.22 -19.55
CA GLU A 80 2.30 -16.53 -18.11
C GLU A 80 2.10 -15.26 -17.26
N ALA A 81 2.66 -14.13 -17.64
CA ALA A 81 2.44 -12.85 -16.96
C ALA A 81 0.96 -12.40 -17.05
N ASP A 82 0.27 -12.70 -18.11
CA ASP A 82 -1.16 -12.40 -18.28
C ASP A 82 -2.09 -13.26 -17.40
N ARG A 83 -1.57 -14.35 -16.82
CA ARG A 83 -2.30 -15.15 -15.82
C ARG A 83 -2.31 -14.51 -14.43
N LEU A 84 -1.49 -13.51 -14.20
CA LEU A 84 -1.53 -12.72 -12.98
C LEU A 84 -2.41 -11.51 -13.16
N ARG A 85 -3.37 -11.41 -12.27
CA ARG A 85 -4.28 -10.29 -12.21
C ARG A 85 -4.33 -9.75 -10.78
N VAL A 86 -4.06 -8.47 -10.64
CA VAL A 86 -4.23 -7.73 -9.39
C VAL A 86 -5.41 -6.80 -9.59
N GLU A 87 -6.42 -6.94 -8.76
CA GLU A 87 -7.57 -6.05 -8.77
C GLU A 87 -7.63 -5.27 -7.46
N SER A 88 -7.65 -3.96 -7.59
CA SER A 88 -7.84 -3.06 -6.45
C SER A 88 -9.23 -2.45 -6.51
N ILE A 89 -9.99 -2.58 -5.42
CA ILE A 89 -11.34 -2.03 -5.29
C ILE A 89 -11.29 -0.76 -4.44
N GLY A 90 -11.84 0.34 -4.97
CA GLY A 90 -11.92 1.61 -4.23
C GLY A 90 -10.66 2.47 -4.28
N ARG A 91 -9.78 2.21 -5.25
CA ARG A 91 -8.55 2.98 -5.47
C ARG A 91 -8.87 4.43 -5.86
N GLN A 92 -8.18 5.38 -5.23
CA GLN A 92 -8.17 6.75 -5.66
C GLN A 92 -7.04 6.95 -6.69
N TYR A 93 -7.42 7.34 -7.90
CA TYR A 93 -6.44 7.59 -8.95
C TYR A 93 -5.64 8.86 -8.63
N VAL A 94 -4.33 8.75 -8.75
CA VAL A 94 -3.39 9.88 -8.68
C VAL A 94 -2.75 10.02 -10.06
N SER A 95 -2.94 11.17 -10.68
CA SER A 95 -2.40 11.37 -12.03
C SER A 95 -0.87 11.38 -12.03
N PRO A 96 -0.21 10.93 -13.11
CA PRO A 96 1.25 10.98 -13.23
C PRO A 96 1.81 12.39 -13.10
N GLU A 97 1.07 13.41 -13.57
CA GLU A 97 1.44 14.82 -13.49
C GLU A 97 1.51 15.33 -12.06
N LEU A 98 0.72 14.73 -11.15
CA LEU A 98 0.79 14.98 -9.73
C LEU A 98 1.87 14.12 -9.06
N PHE A 99 1.91 12.83 -9.39
CA PHE A 99 2.74 11.84 -8.70
C PHE A 99 4.24 12.08 -8.95
N LEU A 100 4.65 12.27 -10.20
CA LEU A 100 6.06 12.40 -10.56
C LEU A 100 6.77 13.61 -9.90
N PRO A 101 6.20 14.82 -9.89
CA PRO A 101 6.80 15.95 -9.16
C PRO A 101 6.96 15.70 -7.66
N LEU A 102 5.98 15.02 -7.04
CA LEU A 102 6.06 14.65 -5.61
C LEU A 102 7.23 13.69 -5.34
N VAL A 103 7.39 12.66 -6.18
CA VAL A 103 8.51 11.72 -6.11
C VAL A 103 9.85 12.44 -6.30
N GLN A 104 9.94 13.31 -7.30
CA GLN A 104 11.16 14.08 -7.58
C GLN A 104 11.52 15.00 -6.39
N THR A 105 10.53 15.68 -5.80
CA THR A 105 10.75 16.56 -4.64
C THR A 105 11.21 15.76 -3.42
N LEU A 106 10.61 14.58 -3.17
CA LEU A 106 11.02 13.66 -2.12
C LEU A 106 12.49 13.23 -2.28
N PHE A 107 12.88 12.76 -3.48
CA PHE A 107 14.25 12.29 -3.73
C PHE A 107 15.30 13.41 -3.79
N SER A 108 14.90 14.60 -4.21
CA SER A 108 15.79 15.78 -4.16
C SER A 108 15.90 16.41 -2.77
N ARG A 109 15.18 15.89 -1.79
CA ARG A 109 15.18 16.37 -0.39
C ARG A 109 14.88 17.85 -0.29
N ARG A 110 13.83 18.28 -1.00
CA ARG A 110 13.36 19.67 -1.00
C ARG A 110 12.02 19.76 -0.29
N GLN A 111 11.71 20.95 0.19
CA GLN A 111 10.39 21.23 0.74
C GLN A 111 9.35 21.29 -0.38
N LEU A 112 8.11 21.01 -0.01
CA LEU A 112 6.96 20.98 -0.89
C LEU A 112 5.88 21.89 -0.36
N HIS A 113 5.33 22.73 -1.23
CA HIS A 113 4.14 23.53 -0.96
C HIS A 113 2.98 23.02 -1.79
N PHE A 114 1.77 22.97 -1.22
CA PHE A 114 0.56 22.56 -1.92
C PHE A 114 -0.71 23.03 -1.19
N LEU A 115 -1.81 23.06 -1.93
CA LEU A 115 -3.13 23.20 -1.37
C LEU A 115 -3.68 21.81 -1.04
N TYR A 116 -4.12 21.63 0.20
CA TYR A 116 -4.67 20.36 0.69
C TYR A 116 -6.18 20.48 0.92
N HIS A 117 -6.95 19.53 0.37
CA HIS A 117 -8.40 19.44 0.54
C HIS A 117 -8.76 18.34 1.56
N PRO A 118 -8.86 18.63 2.86
CA PRO A 118 -9.26 17.63 3.84
C PRO A 118 -10.76 17.30 3.69
N THR A 119 -11.18 16.11 4.16
CA THR A 119 -12.55 15.61 3.94
C THR A 119 -13.63 16.44 4.62
N GLN A 120 -13.31 17.15 5.70
CA GLN A 120 -14.28 17.81 6.58
C GLN A 120 -13.99 19.29 6.83
N HIS A 121 -12.96 19.85 6.18
CA HIS A 121 -12.52 21.22 6.43
C HIS A 121 -12.31 21.98 5.12
N GLN A 122 -12.20 23.28 5.20
CA GLN A 122 -11.81 24.12 4.07
C GLN A 122 -10.39 23.78 3.62
N SER A 123 -10.13 24.05 2.35
CA SER A 123 -8.80 23.88 1.77
C SER A 123 -7.77 24.73 2.50
N GLU A 124 -6.61 24.15 2.78
CA GLU A 124 -5.56 24.82 3.51
C GLU A 124 -4.21 24.67 2.76
N GLU A 125 -3.46 25.76 2.70
CA GLU A 125 -2.09 25.70 2.21
C GLU A 125 -1.21 24.95 3.19
N ARG A 126 -0.30 24.14 2.65
CA ARG A 126 0.64 23.34 3.42
C ARG A 126 2.05 23.51 2.86
N GLN A 127 3.00 23.76 3.76
CA GLN A 127 4.41 23.65 3.48
C GLN A 127 4.94 22.50 4.31
N VAL A 128 5.57 21.54 3.64
CA VAL A 128 5.99 20.28 4.26
C VAL A 128 7.38 19.86 3.79
N SER A 129 8.06 19.07 4.60
CA SER A 129 9.26 18.34 4.23
C SER A 129 8.88 16.88 3.99
N PRO A 130 8.83 16.41 2.73
CA PRO A 130 8.52 15.04 2.37
C PRO A 130 9.48 14.05 3.03
N GLN A 131 8.97 12.96 3.59
CA GLN A 131 9.76 11.92 4.25
C GLN A 131 9.63 10.57 3.57
N ARG A 132 8.38 10.11 3.30
CA ARG A 132 8.09 8.82 2.65
C ARG A 132 6.83 8.88 1.82
N LEU A 133 6.80 8.11 0.72
CA LEU A 133 5.58 7.73 0.02
C LEU A 133 5.14 6.36 0.53
N CYS A 134 3.86 6.25 0.87
CA CYS A 134 3.27 5.06 1.44
C CYS A 134 2.09 4.62 0.58
N TRP A 135 2.11 3.35 0.16
CA TRP A 135 0.94 2.70 -0.43
C TRP A 135 0.20 1.96 0.66
N TYR A 136 -1.05 2.32 0.88
CA TYR A 136 -1.88 1.73 1.92
C TYR A 136 -3.34 1.66 1.48
N ARG A 137 -3.94 0.48 1.54
CA ARG A 137 -5.35 0.23 1.15
C ARG A 137 -5.70 0.87 -0.18
N ASP A 138 -4.95 0.53 -1.19
CA ASP A 138 -5.14 0.99 -2.57
C ASP A 138 -5.04 2.51 -2.78
N ASN A 139 -4.41 3.22 -1.86
CA ASN A 139 -4.21 4.66 -1.94
C ASN A 139 -2.78 5.08 -1.61
N TRP A 140 -2.32 6.13 -2.27
CA TRP A 140 -1.05 6.76 -2.01
C TRP A 140 -1.16 7.84 -0.93
N TYR A 141 -0.21 7.85 -0.03
CA TYR A 141 -0.05 8.85 1.01
C TYR A 141 1.38 9.38 1.03
N LEU A 142 1.51 10.68 1.32
CA LEU A 142 2.76 11.33 1.62
C LEU A 142 2.88 11.50 3.13
N LEU A 143 3.86 10.83 3.75
CA LEU A 143 4.30 11.15 5.10
C LEU A 143 5.27 12.31 5.02
N ALA A 144 4.99 13.39 5.71
CA ALA A 144 5.81 14.59 5.69
C ALA A 144 5.79 15.33 7.04
N TRP A 145 6.88 16.01 7.35
CA TRP A 145 6.92 16.99 8.42
C TRP A 145 6.18 18.25 7.98
N CYS A 146 5.11 18.59 8.66
CA CYS A 146 4.29 19.76 8.37
C CYS A 146 4.79 20.97 9.18
N HIS A 147 5.37 21.96 8.50
CA HIS A 147 5.96 23.14 9.18
C HIS A 147 4.93 23.96 9.94
N GLY A 148 3.72 24.12 9.39
CA GLY A 148 2.65 24.87 10.05
C GLY A 148 1.98 24.15 11.24
N ARG A 149 2.28 22.86 11.45
CA ARG A 149 1.76 22.06 12.58
C ARG A 149 2.87 21.49 13.46
N GLU A 150 4.13 21.70 13.09
CA GLU A 150 5.32 21.20 13.78
C GLU A 150 5.22 19.71 14.13
N ALA A 151 4.73 18.90 13.19
CA ALA A 151 4.49 17.47 13.39
C ALA A 151 4.54 16.69 12.08
N LEU A 152 4.88 15.40 12.19
CA LEU A 152 4.71 14.44 11.10
C LEU A 152 3.21 14.23 10.82
N ARG A 153 2.86 14.29 9.54
CA ARG A 153 1.48 14.14 9.06
C ARG A 153 1.43 13.31 7.80
N LEU A 154 0.31 12.60 7.64
CA LEU A 154 -0.02 11.86 6.43
C LEU A 154 -1.01 12.65 5.57
N PHE A 155 -0.65 12.82 4.30
CA PHE A 155 -1.46 13.50 3.30
C PHE A 155 -1.84 12.50 2.21
N ALA A 156 -3.13 12.28 1.99
CA ALA A 156 -3.59 11.50 0.84
C ALA A 156 -3.24 12.25 -0.45
N LEU A 157 -2.54 11.60 -1.39
CA LEU A 157 -2.10 12.24 -2.62
C LEU A 157 -3.28 12.77 -3.46
N SER A 158 -4.38 12.05 -3.48
CA SER A 158 -5.61 12.45 -4.18
C SER A 158 -6.24 13.77 -3.70
N ARG A 159 -5.76 14.30 -2.58
CA ARG A 159 -6.23 15.54 -1.97
C ARG A 159 -5.21 16.67 -2.05
N ILE A 160 -4.07 16.42 -2.67
CA ILE A 160 -3.03 17.42 -2.93
C ILE A 160 -3.32 18.07 -4.27
N VAL A 161 -3.34 19.40 -4.28
CA VAL A 161 -3.55 20.21 -5.48
C VAL A 161 -2.40 21.20 -5.62
N GLU A 162 -1.97 21.42 -6.86
CA GLU A 162 -0.90 22.37 -7.22
C GLU A 162 0.40 22.19 -6.42
N PRO A 163 1.01 21.00 -6.38
CA PRO A 163 2.25 20.80 -5.66
C PRO A 163 3.39 21.58 -6.33
N LYS A 164 4.15 22.32 -5.51
CA LYS A 164 5.30 23.10 -5.95
C LYS A 164 6.52 22.73 -5.11
N SER A 165 7.58 22.24 -5.73
CA SER A 165 8.86 22.07 -5.07
C SER A 165 9.45 23.42 -4.73
N LEU A 166 9.94 23.57 -3.52
CA LEU A 166 10.60 24.76 -3.06
C LEU A 166 12.13 24.61 -3.13
N ASP A 167 12.85 25.70 -3.09
CA ASP A 167 14.32 25.69 -3.09
C ASP A 167 14.92 25.35 -1.71
N GLU A 168 14.12 25.43 -0.67
CA GLU A 168 14.53 25.10 0.69
C GLU A 168 14.76 23.61 0.87
N ALA A 169 15.81 23.26 1.61
CA ALA A 169 16.08 21.88 1.97
C ALA A 169 14.98 21.32 2.88
N ALA A 170 14.60 20.07 2.69
CA ALA A 170 13.69 19.39 3.59
C ALA A 170 14.33 19.17 4.96
N CYS A 171 13.53 19.32 6.01
CA CYS A 171 13.89 18.85 7.35
C CYS A 171 13.74 17.31 7.36
N GLU A 172 14.78 16.59 7.78
CA GLU A 172 14.76 15.13 7.82
C GLU A 172 14.46 14.63 9.23
N CYS A 173 13.53 13.69 9.32
CA CYS A 173 13.20 12.98 10.54
C CYS A 173 13.93 11.63 10.60
N GLY A 174 14.24 11.17 11.81
CA GLY A 174 14.93 9.91 12.00
C GLY A 174 14.09 8.69 11.57
N THR A 175 14.75 7.68 11.00
CA THR A 175 14.07 6.43 10.60
C THR A 175 13.25 5.80 11.73
N PRO A 176 13.73 5.72 13.00
CA PRO A 176 12.93 5.18 14.10
C PRO A 176 11.64 5.96 14.37
N GLU A 177 11.66 7.28 14.23
CA GLU A 177 10.49 8.13 14.39
C GLU A 177 9.47 7.90 13.29
N LEU A 178 9.94 7.78 12.04
CA LEU A 178 9.09 7.47 10.89
C LEU A 178 8.48 6.07 10.98
N ASP A 179 9.24 5.10 11.44
CA ASP A 179 8.77 3.72 11.60
C ASP A 179 7.76 3.59 12.75
N ALA A 180 7.96 4.34 13.84
CA ALA A 180 7.05 4.35 14.98
C ALA A 180 5.62 4.76 14.60
N LEU A 181 5.47 5.63 13.60
CA LEU A 181 4.15 6.05 13.11
C LEU A 181 3.32 4.91 12.50
N PHE A 182 3.99 3.94 11.85
CA PHE A 182 3.33 2.78 11.24
C PHE A 182 3.35 1.55 12.15
N ALA A 183 4.20 1.58 13.20
CA ALA A 183 4.44 0.45 14.05
C ALA A 183 3.38 0.28 15.13
N ASN A 184 2.79 1.36 15.60
CA ASN A 184 2.17 1.42 16.91
C ASN A 184 0.64 1.40 16.92
N GLY A 185 -0.05 1.13 15.80
CA GLY A 185 -1.49 1.10 15.83
C GLY A 185 -2.13 0.50 14.58
N TYR A 186 -3.38 0.12 14.71
CA TYR A 186 -4.20 -0.33 13.60
C TYR A 186 -4.47 0.84 12.63
N GLY A 187 -4.20 0.62 11.34
CA GLY A 187 -4.44 1.62 10.31
C GLY A 187 -3.25 2.55 10.04
N ILE A 188 -3.48 3.51 9.15
CA ILE A 188 -2.45 4.47 8.72
C ILE A 188 -2.43 5.74 9.59
N PHE A 189 -3.48 5.96 10.39
CA PHE A 189 -3.57 7.14 11.25
C PHE A 189 -2.82 6.90 12.56
N ALA A 190 -1.64 7.47 12.64
CA ALA A 190 -0.82 7.42 13.83
C ALA A 190 -1.40 8.29 14.97
N GLY A 191 -1.26 7.82 16.19
CA GLY A 191 -1.58 8.55 17.41
C GLY A 191 -0.65 8.13 18.52
N ALA A 192 -0.40 9.04 19.47
CA ALA A 192 0.44 8.75 20.63
C ALA A 192 -0.27 7.85 21.66
N ASP A 193 -1.60 7.94 21.75
CA ASP A 193 -2.40 7.22 22.73
C ASP A 193 -2.90 5.88 22.17
N LEU A 194 -2.13 4.82 22.41
CA LEU A 194 -2.52 3.47 22.05
C LEU A 194 -3.57 2.93 22.99
N LYS A 195 -4.63 2.37 22.41
CA LYS A 195 -5.70 1.65 23.10
C LYS A 195 -5.68 0.21 22.63
N GLN A 196 -6.17 -0.71 23.45
CA GLN A 196 -6.35 -2.12 23.07
C GLN A 196 -7.78 -2.33 22.59
N ALA A 197 -7.93 -2.80 21.37
CA ALA A 197 -9.19 -3.34 20.89
C ALA A 197 -9.30 -4.80 21.32
N GLU A 198 -10.44 -5.18 21.88
CA GLU A 198 -10.80 -6.56 22.16
C GLU A 198 -12.13 -6.85 21.47
N LEU A 199 -12.08 -7.75 20.49
CA LEU A 199 -13.16 -8.07 19.58
C LEU A 199 -13.52 -9.55 19.73
N ARG A 200 -14.78 -9.88 19.55
CA ARG A 200 -15.29 -11.24 19.50
C ARG A 200 -16.11 -11.41 18.24
N PHE A 201 -15.70 -12.32 17.38
CA PHE A 201 -16.38 -12.62 16.13
C PHE A 201 -17.16 -13.91 16.23
N ASP A 202 -18.35 -13.92 15.65
CA ASP A 202 -19.19 -15.11 15.59
C ASP A 202 -18.54 -16.21 14.72
N PRO A 203 -18.91 -17.49 14.92
CA PRO A 203 -18.40 -18.58 14.11
C PRO A 203 -18.64 -18.42 12.60
N SER A 204 -19.72 -17.74 12.20
CA SER A 204 -20.02 -17.41 10.79
C SER A 204 -18.97 -16.51 10.14
N ALA A 205 -18.34 -15.62 10.91
CA ALA A 205 -17.28 -14.73 10.43
C ALA A 205 -15.90 -15.43 10.33
N THR A 206 -15.75 -16.64 10.86
CA THR A 206 -14.46 -17.35 10.92
C THR A 206 -13.71 -17.41 9.58
N PRO A 207 -14.34 -17.71 8.43
CA PRO A 207 -13.64 -17.77 7.15
C PRO A 207 -12.97 -16.43 6.73
N TRP A 208 -13.49 -15.34 7.24
CA TRP A 208 -13.05 -13.98 6.91
C TRP A 208 -12.09 -13.35 7.93
N VAL A 209 -11.94 -13.97 9.09
CA VAL A 209 -11.18 -13.39 10.22
C VAL A 209 -9.99 -14.25 10.61
N ARG A 210 -10.10 -15.58 10.56
CA ARG A 210 -9.11 -16.52 11.10
C ARG A 210 -7.70 -16.29 10.57
N ASP A 211 -7.56 -16.15 9.25
CA ASP A 211 -6.27 -16.09 8.56
C ASP A 211 -5.86 -14.67 8.18
N VAL A 212 -6.61 -13.67 8.68
CA VAL A 212 -6.33 -12.26 8.41
C VAL A 212 -5.46 -11.66 9.51
N GLN A 213 -4.37 -11.06 9.11
CA GLN A 213 -3.54 -10.28 10.02
C GLN A 213 -4.07 -8.84 10.10
N TRP A 214 -4.83 -8.53 11.15
CA TRP A 214 -5.32 -7.18 11.44
C TRP A 214 -4.19 -6.27 11.96
N HIS A 215 -3.32 -6.83 12.81
CA HIS A 215 -2.17 -6.13 13.35
C HIS A 215 -1.02 -7.11 13.60
N ARG A 216 0.23 -6.65 13.46
CA ARG A 216 1.41 -7.52 13.69
C ARG A 216 1.50 -8.06 15.11
N GLU A 217 0.98 -7.34 16.09
CA GLU A 217 0.96 -7.71 17.51
C GLU A 217 -0.42 -8.26 17.95
N GLN A 218 -1.24 -8.73 17.00
CA GLN A 218 -2.52 -9.30 17.35
C GLN A 218 -2.37 -10.61 18.14
N LEU A 219 -3.24 -10.76 19.14
CA LEU A 219 -3.45 -12.03 19.83
C LEU A 219 -4.80 -12.58 19.38
N GLN A 220 -4.81 -13.81 18.92
CA GLN A 220 -6.00 -14.48 18.45
C GLN A 220 -6.21 -15.78 19.20
N THR A 221 -7.42 -16.00 19.70
CA THR A 221 -7.82 -17.24 20.35
C THR A 221 -9.17 -17.70 19.81
N ILE A 222 -9.33 -19.03 19.70
CA ILE A 222 -10.61 -19.65 19.33
C ILE A 222 -11.23 -20.18 20.60
N GLU A 223 -12.44 -19.69 20.93
CA GLU A 223 -13.19 -20.13 22.07
C GLU A 223 -13.83 -21.51 21.83
N PRO A 224 -14.14 -22.29 22.88
CA PRO A 224 -14.85 -23.58 22.73
C PRO A 224 -16.19 -23.46 21.98
N SER A 225 -16.81 -22.30 22.04
CA SER A 225 -18.05 -21.96 21.32
C SER A 225 -17.85 -21.74 19.81
N GLY A 226 -16.60 -21.76 19.32
CA GLY A 226 -16.24 -21.46 17.92
C GLY A 226 -16.05 -19.98 17.61
N HIS A 227 -16.29 -19.08 18.56
CA HIS A 227 -16.01 -17.65 18.39
C HIS A 227 -14.50 -17.39 18.32
N ILE A 228 -14.12 -16.34 17.57
CA ILE A 228 -12.75 -15.86 17.53
C ILE A 228 -12.64 -14.60 18.37
N ARG A 229 -11.78 -14.64 19.39
CA ARG A 229 -11.39 -13.47 20.16
C ARG A 229 -10.09 -12.90 19.58
N LEU A 230 -10.09 -11.61 19.27
CA LEU A 230 -8.99 -10.91 18.67
C LEU A 230 -8.65 -9.67 19.49
N THR A 231 -7.36 -9.51 19.86
CA THR A 231 -6.89 -8.36 20.64
C THR A 231 -5.70 -7.74 19.95
N PHE A 232 -5.69 -6.42 19.75
CA PHE A 232 -4.58 -5.69 19.14
C PHE A 232 -4.60 -4.20 19.48
N PRO A 233 -3.45 -3.51 19.42
CA PRO A 233 -3.37 -2.07 19.66
C PRO A 233 -3.92 -1.24 18.49
N TYR A 234 -4.57 -0.13 18.80
CA TYR A 234 -5.00 0.87 17.82
C TYR A 234 -4.84 2.29 18.40
N ALA A 235 -4.56 3.26 17.55
CA ALA A 235 -4.48 4.67 17.92
C ALA A 235 -5.75 5.43 17.55
N ASP A 236 -6.23 5.27 16.33
CA ASP A 236 -7.41 5.95 15.80
C ASP A 236 -8.51 4.95 15.46
N GLN A 237 -9.70 5.21 15.98
CA GLN A 237 -10.83 4.29 15.78
C GLN A 237 -11.54 4.43 14.43
N ARG A 238 -11.26 5.49 13.65
CA ARG A 238 -12.00 5.80 12.41
C ARG A 238 -11.92 4.69 11.37
N GLU A 239 -10.74 4.11 11.18
CA GLU A 239 -10.56 2.98 10.25
C GLU A 239 -11.12 1.71 10.85
N LEU A 240 -10.81 1.45 12.12
CA LEU A 240 -11.27 0.24 12.80
C LEU A 240 -12.79 0.14 12.81
N VAL A 241 -13.49 1.22 13.12
CA VAL A 241 -14.97 1.26 13.05
C VAL A 241 -15.47 0.90 11.65
N ARG A 242 -14.87 1.46 10.59
CA ARG A 242 -15.28 1.13 9.21
C ARG A 242 -15.07 -0.33 8.85
N ASP A 243 -13.98 -0.92 9.32
CA ASP A 243 -13.70 -2.33 9.06
C ASP A 243 -14.64 -3.24 9.86
N LEU A 244 -14.95 -2.88 11.10
CA LEU A 244 -15.92 -3.60 11.93
C LEU A 244 -17.33 -3.54 11.35
N MET A 245 -17.69 -2.46 10.66
CA MET A 245 -18.99 -2.36 9.98
C MET A 245 -19.19 -3.40 8.87
N ARG A 246 -18.14 -4.00 8.33
CA ARG A 246 -18.25 -5.13 7.38
C ARG A 246 -18.82 -6.39 8.07
N PHE A 247 -18.67 -6.48 9.38
CA PHE A 247 -19.10 -7.59 10.23
C PHE A 247 -20.22 -7.16 11.18
N ALA A 248 -21.03 -6.17 10.81
CA ALA A 248 -21.94 -5.45 11.73
C ALA A 248 -22.82 -6.38 12.60
N GLY A 249 -23.28 -7.50 12.06
CA GLY A 249 -24.09 -8.49 12.79
C GLY A 249 -23.29 -9.66 13.38
N GLU A 250 -21.98 -9.72 13.16
CA GLU A 250 -21.14 -10.88 13.46
C GLU A 250 -19.93 -10.51 14.35
N VAL A 251 -19.84 -9.27 14.81
CA VAL A 251 -18.75 -8.79 15.67
C VAL A 251 -19.28 -8.08 16.90
N GLU A 252 -18.75 -8.45 18.05
CA GLU A 252 -18.93 -7.75 19.32
C GLU A 252 -17.61 -7.05 19.72
N VAL A 253 -17.69 -5.76 20.05
CA VAL A 253 -16.57 -5.03 20.66
C VAL A 253 -16.61 -5.24 22.16
N LEU A 254 -15.71 -6.04 22.72
CA LEU A 254 -15.61 -6.31 24.16
C LEU A 254 -14.97 -5.14 24.90
N ALA A 255 -13.90 -4.56 24.33
CA ALA A 255 -13.19 -3.41 24.87
C ALA A 255 -12.54 -2.58 23.76
N PRO A 256 -12.28 -1.29 23.97
CA PRO A 256 -12.75 -0.47 25.09
C PRO A 256 -14.18 0.04 24.88
N PRO A 257 -14.85 0.54 25.94
CA PRO A 257 -16.21 1.08 25.80
C PRO A 257 -16.35 2.21 24.78
N SER A 258 -15.31 3.03 24.59
CA SER A 258 -15.29 4.10 23.59
C SER A 258 -15.39 3.57 22.16
N LEU A 259 -14.70 2.47 21.84
CA LEU A 259 -14.79 1.83 20.53
C LEU A 259 -16.17 1.21 20.33
N ARG A 260 -16.69 0.50 21.34
CA ARG A 260 -18.05 -0.07 21.31
C ARG A 260 -19.10 1.02 21.03
N SER A 261 -19.02 2.15 21.74
CA SER A 261 -19.93 3.27 21.53
C SER A 261 -19.85 3.85 20.12
N ALA A 262 -18.63 3.96 19.55
CA ALA A 262 -18.44 4.45 18.19
C ALA A 262 -19.05 3.50 17.15
N VAL A 263 -18.89 2.19 17.32
CA VAL A 263 -19.51 1.18 16.44
C VAL A 263 -21.03 1.23 16.54
N ILE A 264 -21.58 1.27 17.75
CA ILE A 264 -23.05 1.40 17.97
C ILE A 264 -23.58 2.69 17.30
N HIS A 265 -22.88 3.80 17.45
CA HIS A 265 -23.27 5.06 16.81
C HIS A 265 -23.29 4.94 15.28
N ALA A 266 -22.26 4.33 14.70
CA ALA A 266 -22.19 4.11 13.23
C ALA A 266 -23.34 3.21 12.75
N MET A 267 -23.64 2.12 13.47
CA MET A 267 -24.76 1.22 13.15
C MET A 267 -26.11 1.96 13.21
N ARG A 268 -26.36 2.72 14.27
CA ARG A 268 -27.60 3.50 14.43
C ARG A 268 -27.79 4.53 13.32
N ALA A 269 -26.72 5.29 13.00
CA ALA A 269 -26.76 6.25 11.91
C ALA A 269 -27.04 5.57 10.55
N GLY A 270 -26.58 4.34 10.36
CA GLY A 270 -26.91 3.54 9.19
C GLY A 270 -28.38 3.14 9.17
N LEU A 271 -28.90 2.61 10.27
CA LEU A 271 -30.31 2.22 10.40
C LEU A 271 -31.25 3.40 10.17
N GLU A 272 -30.97 4.56 10.74
CA GLU A 272 -31.74 5.78 10.53
C GLU A 272 -31.82 6.18 9.05
N LYS A 273 -30.70 6.10 8.34
CA LYS A 273 -30.63 6.42 6.88
C LYS A 273 -31.42 5.43 6.02
N HIS A 274 -31.54 4.18 6.46
CA HIS A 274 -32.26 3.14 5.73
C HIS A 274 -33.73 2.99 6.17
N GLY A 275 -34.25 3.94 6.97
CA GLY A 275 -35.67 3.95 7.35
C GLY A 275 -36.08 2.85 8.32
N ALA A 276 -35.18 2.34 9.14
CA ALA A 276 -35.50 1.32 10.14
C ALA A 276 -36.31 1.86 11.34
N GLY A 277 -37.21 2.81 11.09
CA GLY A 277 -38.31 3.24 11.97
C GLY A 277 -39.67 2.82 11.41
N GLU A 278 -39.76 2.36 10.17
CA GLU A 278 -40.97 1.87 9.52
C GLU A 278 -40.76 0.45 9.02
N GLU A 279 -41.51 -0.49 9.55
CA GLU A 279 -41.68 -1.91 9.20
C GLU A 279 -40.65 -2.53 8.24
N VAL A 280 -39.81 -3.38 8.75
CA VAL A 280 -39.04 -4.34 7.94
C VAL A 280 -40.03 -5.25 7.23
N ALA A 281 -40.30 -4.99 5.96
CA ALA A 281 -41.05 -5.88 5.09
C ALA A 281 -40.39 -7.28 5.13
N GLN A 282 -41.18 -8.30 5.37
CA GLN A 282 -40.74 -9.71 5.45
C GLN A 282 -39.94 -10.10 4.21
N PRO A 283 -38.88 -10.92 4.34
CA PRO A 283 -38.15 -11.41 3.20
C PRO A 283 -39.05 -12.22 2.28
N VAL A 284 -39.07 -11.82 1.02
CA VAL A 284 -39.77 -12.57 -0.04
C VAL A 284 -39.09 -13.92 -0.14
N SER A 285 -39.81 -14.96 0.25
CA SER A 285 -39.42 -16.37 0.05
C SER A 285 -39.34 -16.66 -1.46
N GLN A 286 -38.17 -17.00 -1.95
CA GLN A 286 -38.00 -17.72 -3.22
C GLN A 286 -37.33 -19.06 -2.91
#